data_a4561a8850d9d795b32b2eb23b1b10b3
#
_entry.id   a4561a8850d9d795b32b2eb23b1b10b3
#
_cell.length_a   1.000
_cell.length_b   1.000
_cell.length_c   1.000
_cell.angle_alpha   90.00
_cell.angle_beta   90.00
_cell.angle_gamma   90.00
#
_symmetry.space_group_name_H-M   'P 1'
#
loop_
_entity.id
_entity.type
_entity.pdbx_description
1 polymer ?
#
loop_
_entity_poly.entity_id
_entity_poly.type
_entity_poly.pdbx_seq_one_letter_code
_entity_poly.pdbx_strand_id
1 'polypeptide(L)'
;MAIMYSSEELLDKSKSDLIKKYGPIEVEGEAYDFNFTNYYEPEMGKDLKKKFIIFEKEVTKEELADVKFFITEIEKKYSNNTGRTVNIDPGYLSEKELQLATFKEKSFKEKIHDKVWVHKVLEFDGNNIKQFFHTFADYKDKKNQEFIIKNKPR
;
A
#
# COMPACT_ATOMS: atom_id res chain seq x y z
N MET A 1 4.26 2.20 -1.53
CA MET A 1 3.35 1.03 -1.66
C MET A 1 3.43 0.16 -0.43
N ALA A 2 2.35 -0.55 -0.10
CA ALA A 2 2.37 -1.60 0.92
C ALA A 2 2.06 -2.94 0.24
N ILE A 3 2.87 -3.96 0.50
CA ILE A 3 2.70 -5.29 -0.08
C ILE A 3 2.41 -6.28 1.05
N MET A 4 1.23 -6.89 1.01
CA MET A 4 0.87 -8.03 1.86
C MET A 4 1.01 -9.31 1.04
N TYR A 5 1.59 -10.35 1.61
CA TYR A 5 1.96 -11.55 0.88
C TYR A 5 1.88 -12.80 1.76
N SER A 6 1.67 -13.93 1.10
CA SER A 6 1.59 -15.25 1.75
C SER A 6 2.93 -15.99 1.77
N SER A 7 3.90 -15.60 0.94
CA SER A 7 5.24 -16.19 0.91
C SER A 7 6.29 -15.19 0.42
N GLU A 8 7.54 -15.38 0.85
CA GLU A 8 8.68 -14.54 0.42
C GLU A 8 8.92 -14.64 -1.10
N GLU A 9 8.71 -15.81 -1.71
CA GLU A 9 8.83 -16.00 -3.15
C GLU A 9 7.87 -15.09 -3.92
N LEU A 10 6.62 -14.98 -3.47
CA LEU A 10 5.61 -14.12 -4.10
C LEU A 10 5.92 -12.63 -3.90
N LEU A 11 6.46 -12.26 -2.74
CA LEU A 11 6.97 -10.92 -2.50
C LEU A 11 8.07 -10.57 -3.51
N ASP A 12 9.08 -11.43 -3.66
CA ASP A 12 10.22 -11.18 -4.53
C ASP A 12 9.80 -11.08 -6.00
N LYS A 13 8.92 -11.96 -6.47
CA LYS A 13 8.36 -11.90 -7.83
C LYS A 13 7.58 -10.61 -8.07
N SER A 14 6.73 -10.22 -7.15
CA SER A 14 5.95 -8.99 -7.24
C SER A 14 6.85 -7.75 -7.23
N LYS A 15 7.85 -7.70 -6.36
CA LYS A 15 8.85 -6.62 -6.32
C LYS A 15 9.60 -6.52 -7.64
N SER A 16 10.01 -7.65 -8.23
CA SER A 16 10.71 -7.67 -9.52
C SER A 16 9.85 -7.03 -10.62
N ASP A 17 8.57 -7.37 -10.71
CA ASP A 17 7.65 -6.77 -11.68
C ASP A 17 7.45 -5.26 -11.44
N LEU A 18 7.34 -4.86 -10.18
CA LEU A 18 7.23 -3.45 -9.80
C LEU A 18 8.48 -2.64 -10.16
N ILE A 19 9.68 -3.19 -9.89
CA ILE A 19 10.95 -2.54 -10.22
C ILE A 19 11.10 -2.38 -11.73
N LYS A 20 10.72 -3.37 -12.53
CA LYS A 20 10.74 -3.26 -14.00
C LYS A 20 9.85 -2.11 -14.51
N LYS A 21 8.74 -1.84 -13.84
CA LYS A 21 7.79 -0.81 -14.25
C LYS A 21 8.14 0.57 -13.72
N TYR A 22 8.51 0.66 -12.44
CA TYR A 22 8.63 1.93 -11.72
C TYR A 22 10.07 2.33 -11.39
N GLY A 23 11.03 1.45 -11.67
CA GLY A 23 12.43 1.70 -11.34
C GLY A 23 12.81 1.27 -9.93
N PRO A 24 13.95 1.76 -9.42
CA PRO A 24 14.50 1.26 -8.17
C PRO A 24 13.67 1.63 -6.94
N ILE A 25 13.76 0.76 -5.94
CA ILE A 25 13.22 1.02 -4.60
C ILE A 25 14.24 1.86 -3.85
N GLU A 26 13.82 3.01 -3.33
CA GLU A 26 14.64 3.89 -2.50
C GLU A 26 14.72 3.38 -1.06
N VAL A 27 13.56 3.00 -0.49
CA VAL A 27 13.49 2.53 0.90
C VAL A 27 12.59 1.30 0.98
N GLU A 28 13.07 0.31 1.70
CA GLU A 28 12.32 -0.90 2.01
C GLU A 28 12.22 -1.06 3.54
N GLY A 29 11.00 -1.14 4.04
CA GLY A 29 10.74 -1.36 5.47
C GLY A 29 10.90 -2.83 5.86
N GLU A 30 10.98 -3.07 7.16
CA GLU A 30 10.94 -4.44 7.69
C GLU A 30 9.55 -5.05 7.50
N ALA A 31 9.51 -6.35 7.23
CA ALA A 31 8.26 -7.08 7.20
C ALA A 31 7.67 -7.20 8.60
N TYR A 32 6.36 -7.06 8.70
CA TYR A 32 5.62 -7.27 9.94
C TYR A 32 4.49 -8.27 9.74
N ASP A 33 4.13 -8.98 10.81
CA ASP A 33 3.01 -9.90 10.81
C ASP A 33 1.71 -9.11 10.66
N PHE A 34 0.91 -9.47 9.64
CA PHE A 34 -0.38 -8.84 9.43
C PHE A 34 -1.47 -9.61 10.17
N ASN A 35 -1.68 -9.27 11.43
CA ASN A 35 -2.67 -9.86 12.34
C ASN A 35 -3.71 -8.86 12.86
N PHE A 36 -3.88 -7.75 12.16
CA PHE A 36 -4.83 -6.68 12.51
C PHE A 36 -6.28 -7.03 12.20
N THR A 37 -6.49 -7.94 11.25
CA THR A 37 -7.80 -8.46 10.84
C THR A 37 -7.62 -9.83 10.19
N ASN A 38 -8.66 -10.65 10.23
CA ASN A 38 -8.72 -11.94 9.51
C ASN A 38 -9.45 -11.84 8.15
N TYR A 39 -9.77 -10.62 7.71
CA TYR A 39 -10.52 -10.38 6.46
C TYR A 39 -9.91 -11.06 5.23
N TYR A 40 -8.57 -11.09 5.14
CA TYR A 40 -7.84 -11.64 3.99
C TYR A 40 -7.60 -13.16 4.07
N GLU A 41 -7.78 -13.78 5.25
CA GLU A 41 -7.44 -15.19 5.45
C GLU A 41 -8.22 -16.16 4.54
N PRO A 42 -9.53 -15.97 4.27
CA PRO A 42 -10.26 -16.85 3.36
C PRO A 42 -9.72 -16.86 1.93
N GLU A 43 -9.13 -15.75 1.50
CA GLU A 43 -8.56 -15.57 0.16
C GLU A 43 -7.08 -15.94 0.11
N MET A 44 -6.30 -15.41 1.05
CA MET A 44 -4.83 -15.40 0.99
C MET A 44 -4.17 -16.38 1.95
N GLY A 45 -4.94 -16.98 2.87
CA GLY A 45 -4.41 -17.86 3.91
C GLY A 45 -4.02 -17.12 5.19
N LYS A 46 -3.46 -17.90 6.13
CA LYS A 46 -3.00 -17.40 7.44
C LYS A 46 -1.54 -16.96 7.38
N ASP A 47 -1.09 -16.38 8.50
CA ASP A 47 0.31 -15.99 8.70
C ASP A 47 0.83 -15.02 7.63
N LEU A 48 -0.05 -14.09 7.21
CA LEU A 48 0.28 -13.06 6.24
C LEU A 48 1.29 -12.06 6.82
N LYS A 49 2.22 -11.64 5.97
CA LYS A 49 3.16 -10.56 6.27
C LYS A 49 2.89 -9.37 5.38
N LYS A 50 3.27 -8.20 5.85
CA LYS A 50 3.15 -6.95 5.09
C LYS A 50 4.45 -6.15 5.20
N LYS A 51 4.75 -5.40 4.16
CA LYS A 51 5.96 -4.59 4.06
C LYS A 51 5.66 -3.30 3.31
N PHE A 52 6.25 -2.20 3.76
CA PHE A 52 6.25 -0.94 3.02
C PHE A 52 7.46 -0.84 2.11
N ILE A 53 7.25 -0.34 0.90
CA ILE A 53 8.30 0.02 -0.04
C ILE A 53 8.05 1.42 -0.59
N ILE A 54 9.12 2.19 -0.76
CA ILE A 54 9.11 3.53 -1.35
C ILE A 54 10.01 3.49 -2.57
N PHE A 55 9.49 3.92 -3.72
CA PHE A 55 10.25 4.03 -4.96
C PHE A 55 10.92 5.40 -5.07
N GLU A 56 12.05 5.47 -5.77
CA GLU A 56 12.68 6.74 -6.13
C GLU A 56 11.77 7.59 -7.04
N LYS A 57 11.00 6.91 -7.90
CA LYS A 57 10.09 7.58 -8.82
C LYS A 57 8.91 8.20 -8.05
N GLU A 58 8.78 9.50 -8.16
CA GLU A 58 7.63 10.24 -7.68
C GLU A 58 6.43 10.07 -8.61
N VAL A 59 5.24 10.17 -8.06
CA VAL A 59 3.96 10.14 -8.79
C VAL A 59 3.03 11.22 -8.27
N THR A 60 2.20 11.75 -9.13
CA THR A 60 1.10 12.64 -8.74
C THR A 60 -0.11 11.81 -8.26
N LYS A 61 -1.07 12.50 -7.63
CA LYS A 61 -2.33 11.87 -7.21
C LYS A 61 -3.07 11.29 -8.42
N GLU A 62 -3.09 12.00 -9.52
CA GLU A 62 -3.80 11.61 -10.75
C GLU A 62 -3.20 10.35 -11.39
N GLU A 63 -1.87 10.22 -11.35
CA GLU A 63 -1.16 9.04 -11.86
C GLU A 63 -1.45 7.77 -11.06
N LEU A 64 -1.96 7.89 -9.83
CA LEU A 64 -2.29 6.72 -9.01
C LEU A 64 -3.38 5.83 -9.62
N ALA A 65 -4.23 6.36 -10.50
CA ALA A 65 -5.23 5.55 -11.20
C ALA A 65 -4.54 4.49 -12.08
N ASP A 66 -3.59 4.91 -12.92
CA ASP A 66 -2.82 3.99 -13.79
C ASP A 66 -1.98 3.02 -12.96
N VAL A 67 -1.38 3.50 -11.88
CA VAL A 67 -0.65 2.64 -10.94
C VAL A 67 -1.57 1.56 -10.37
N LYS A 68 -2.78 1.92 -9.94
CA LYS A 68 -3.75 0.98 -9.37
C LYS A 68 -4.16 -0.09 -10.38
N PHE A 69 -4.41 0.29 -11.64
CA PHE A 69 -4.73 -0.68 -12.71
C PHE A 69 -3.56 -1.62 -12.98
N PHE A 70 -2.34 -1.11 -13.08
CA PHE A 70 -1.16 -1.95 -13.30
C PHE A 70 -0.93 -2.95 -12.15
N ILE A 71 -1.07 -2.51 -10.90
CA ILE A 71 -0.94 -3.37 -9.73
C ILE A 71 -1.97 -4.49 -9.73
N THR A 72 -3.20 -4.22 -10.17
CA THR A 72 -4.24 -5.25 -10.29
C THR A 72 -3.82 -6.36 -11.25
N GLU A 73 -3.10 -6.04 -12.32
CA GLU A 73 -2.56 -7.06 -13.24
C GLU A 73 -1.48 -7.93 -12.56
N ILE A 74 -0.63 -7.34 -11.72
CA ILE A 74 0.35 -8.11 -10.92
C ILE A 74 -0.38 -9.04 -9.95
N GLU A 75 -1.37 -8.53 -9.22
CA GLU A 75 -2.16 -9.35 -8.29
C GLU A 75 -2.85 -10.52 -8.99
N LYS A 76 -3.42 -10.29 -10.17
CA LYS A 76 -4.02 -11.35 -11.02
C LYS A 76 -2.98 -12.38 -11.50
N LYS A 77 -1.83 -11.91 -11.95
CA LYS A 77 -0.73 -12.77 -12.44
C LYS A 77 -0.32 -13.82 -11.42
N TYR A 78 -0.31 -13.45 -10.15
CA TYR A 78 0.11 -14.33 -9.06
C TYR A 78 -1.05 -14.95 -8.27
N SER A 79 -2.30 -14.74 -8.68
CA SER A 79 -3.45 -15.36 -8.03
C SER A 79 -3.51 -16.86 -8.28
N ASN A 80 -4.18 -17.57 -7.38
CA ASN A 80 -4.44 -19.00 -7.46
C ASN A 80 -5.95 -19.28 -7.41
N ASN A 81 -6.33 -20.54 -7.21
CA ASN A 81 -7.74 -20.98 -7.20
C ASN A 81 -8.56 -20.34 -6.08
N THR A 82 -7.94 -19.89 -4.99
CA THR A 82 -8.62 -19.25 -3.86
C THR A 82 -8.70 -17.73 -4.00
N GLY A 83 -7.92 -17.14 -4.90
CA GLY A 83 -7.87 -15.71 -5.16
C GLY A 83 -6.45 -15.15 -5.16
N ARG A 84 -6.29 -13.94 -4.64
CA ARG A 84 -4.97 -13.29 -4.58
C ARG A 84 -4.02 -14.00 -3.63
N THR A 85 -2.75 -13.95 -3.94
CA THR A 85 -1.65 -14.38 -3.08
C THR A 85 -0.80 -13.21 -2.59
N VAL A 86 -0.93 -12.06 -3.25
CA VAL A 86 -0.39 -10.78 -2.86
C VAL A 86 -1.48 -9.73 -2.93
N ASN A 87 -1.45 -8.77 -2.01
CA ASN A 87 -2.27 -7.57 -2.02
C ASN A 87 -1.35 -6.37 -1.98
N ILE A 88 -1.44 -5.51 -2.97
CA ILE A 88 -0.56 -4.35 -3.12
C ILE A 88 -1.40 -3.08 -3.08
N ASP A 89 -1.13 -2.24 -2.10
CA ASP A 89 -1.79 -0.95 -1.93
C ASP A 89 -0.86 0.17 -2.41
N PRO A 90 -1.08 0.72 -3.61
CA PRO A 90 -0.30 1.84 -4.11
C PRO A 90 -0.80 3.13 -3.50
N GLY A 91 0.11 4.06 -3.32
CA GLY A 91 -0.21 5.38 -2.82
C GLY A 91 0.94 6.34 -3.00
N TYR A 92 0.76 7.55 -2.54
CA TYR A 92 1.83 8.52 -2.42
C TYR A 92 2.01 8.99 -0.98
N LEU A 93 3.25 9.28 -0.65
CA LEU A 93 3.66 9.85 0.61
C LEU A 93 4.24 11.24 0.34
N SER A 94 3.63 12.27 0.91
CA SER A 94 4.09 13.65 0.81
C SER A 94 4.52 14.20 2.18
N GLU A 95 5.01 15.43 2.20
CA GLU A 95 5.27 16.15 3.44
C GLU A 95 4.04 16.21 4.36
N LYS A 96 2.83 16.27 3.78
CA LYS A 96 1.59 16.57 4.51
C LYS A 96 0.66 15.37 4.70
N GLU A 97 0.77 14.33 3.86
CA GLU A 97 -0.21 13.25 3.90
C GLU A 97 0.28 11.95 3.29
N LEU A 98 -0.36 10.85 3.69
CA LEU A 98 -0.30 9.56 3.04
C LEU A 98 -1.67 9.22 2.47
N GLN A 99 -1.75 8.99 1.17
CA GLN A 99 -2.97 8.55 0.49
C GLN A 99 -2.74 7.24 -0.26
N LEU A 100 -3.76 6.37 -0.25
CA LEU A 100 -3.77 5.10 -0.99
C LEU A 100 -4.84 5.11 -2.08
N ALA A 101 -4.52 4.53 -3.23
CA ALA A 101 -5.50 4.32 -4.30
C ALA A 101 -6.35 3.08 -4.04
N THR A 102 -7.64 3.15 -4.34
CA THR A 102 -8.61 2.09 -4.10
C THR A 102 -9.72 2.10 -5.16
N PHE A 103 -10.30 0.92 -5.44
CA PHE A 103 -11.52 0.81 -6.26
C PHE A 103 -12.80 0.98 -5.43
N LYS A 104 -12.71 1.03 -4.11
CA LYS A 104 -13.88 1.13 -3.22
C LYS A 104 -14.27 2.58 -2.98
N GLU A 105 -15.42 2.97 -3.47
CA GLU A 105 -16.02 4.26 -3.16
C GLU A 105 -16.46 4.37 -1.70
N LYS A 106 -16.18 5.49 -1.07
CA LYS A 106 -16.70 5.89 0.24
C LYS A 106 -16.82 7.42 0.28
N SER A 107 -17.72 7.95 1.11
CA SER A 107 -17.99 9.40 1.21
C SER A 107 -16.76 10.24 1.59
N PHE A 108 -15.79 9.66 2.32
CA PHE A 108 -14.56 10.34 2.76
C PHE A 108 -13.39 10.19 1.77
N LYS A 109 -13.60 9.54 0.63
CA LYS A 109 -12.58 9.34 -0.41
C LYS A 109 -12.79 10.30 -1.56
N GLU A 110 -11.70 10.75 -2.16
CA GLU A 110 -11.71 11.60 -3.34
C GLU A 110 -11.66 10.75 -4.60
N LYS A 111 -12.56 11.01 -5.53
CA LYS A 111 -12.58 10.35 -6.84
C LYS A 111 -11.53 10.98 -7.75
N ILE A 112 -10.61 10.18 -8.28
CA ILE A 112 -9.56 10.61 -9.22
C ILE A 112 -9.73 10.03 -10.62
N HIS A 113 -10.54 9.00 -10.77
CA HIS A 113 -10.87 8.32 -12.04
C HIS A 113 -12.25 7.67 -11.88
N ASP A 114 -12.89 7.26 -12.97
CA ASP A 114 -14.23 6.66 -12.92
C ASP A 114 -14.35 5.44 -12.02
N LYS A 115 -13.25 4.71 -11.84
CA LYS A 115 -13.20 3.50 -10.99
C LYS A 115 -12.19 3.59 -9.85
N VAL A 116 -11.52 4.73 -9.67
CA VAL A 116 -10.44 4.87 -8.68
C VAL A 116 -10.68 6.08 -7.79
N TRP A 117 -10.56 5.84 -6.49
CA TRP A 117 -10.59 6.84 -5.43
C TRP A 117 -9.28 6.84 -4.69
N VAL A 118 -8.95 7.95 -4.01
CA VAL A 118 -7.87 8.02 -3.05
C VAL A 118 -8.42 8.13 -1.64
N HIS A 119 -7.78 7.38 -0.75
CA HIS A 119 -8.08 7.28 0.66
C HIS A 119 -6.97 7.96 1.45
N LYS A 120 -7.26 9.10 2.07
CA LYS A 120 -6.31 9.75 2.99
C LYS A 120 -6.22 8.90 4.26
N VAL A 121 -5.09 8.23 4.43
CA VAL A 121 -4.85 7.33 5.56
C VAL A 121 -4.30 8.07 6.76
N LEU A 122 -3.35 9.00 6.52
CA LEU A 122 -2.71 9.82 7.55
C LEU A 122 -2.52 11.24 7.04
N GLU A 123 -2.53 12.19 7.97
CA GLU A 123 -2.16 13.58 7.73
C GLU A 123 -1.04 13.97 8.69
N PHE A 124 -0.13 14.85 8.25
CA PHE A 124 1.05 15.23 9.02
C PHE A 124 1.09 16.74 9.26
N ASP A 125 1.45 17.10 10.48
CA ASP A 125 1.87 18.46 10.87
C ASP A 125 3.27 18.34 11.51
N GLY A 126 4.29 18.61 10.69
CA GLY A 126 5.66 18.28 11.06
C GLY A 126 5.81 16.78 11.30
N ASN A 127 6.20 16.40 12.51
CA ASN A 127 6.29 15.00 12.93
C ASN A 127 5.03 14.48 13.64
N ASN A 128 4.03 15.33 13.84
CA ASN A 128 2.77 14.92 14.42
C ASN A 128 1.90 14.21 13.39
N ILE A 129 1.29 13.10 13.79
CA ILE A 129 0.43 12.28 12.94
C ILE A 129 -1.02 12.45 13.37
N LYS A 130 -1.85 12.85 12.43
CA LYS A 130 -3.31 12.84 12.59
C LYS A 130 -3.86 11.56 11.97
N GLN A 131 -4.54 10.79 12.77
CA GLN A 131 -5.31 9.60 12.39
C GLN A 131 -6.78 9.97 12.19
N PHE A 132 -7.45 9.20 11.36
CA PHE A 132 -8.88 9.33 11.11
C PHE A 132 -9.62 8.09 11.62
N PHE A 133 -10.95 8.17 11.74
CA PHE A 133 -11.76 7.00 12.06
C PHE A 133 -11.59 5.87 11.03
N HIS A 134 -11.30 6.22 9.78
CA HIS A 134 -11.10 5.32 8.65
C HIS A 134 -9.62 4.95 8.39
N THR A 135 -8.69 5.39 9.23
CA THR A 135 -7.29 4.95 9.15
C THR A 135 -7.22 3.45 9.47
N PHE A 136 -6.59 2.67 8.61
CA PHE A 136 -6.42 1.23 8.82
C PHE A 136 -5.59 0.94 10.08
N ALA A 137 -5.89 -0.18 10.74
CA ALA A 137 -5.30 -0.53 12.02
C ALA A 137 -3.76 -0.64 11.97
N ASP A 138 -3.19 -1.21 10.90
CA ASP A 138 -1.75 -1.32 10.74
C ASP A 138 -1.06 0.03 10.52
N TYR A 139 -1.74 1.04 9.97
CA TYR A 139 -1.24 2.42 9.87
C TYR A 139 -1.36 3.21 11.19
N LYS A 140 -2.04 2.66 12.18
CA LYS A 140 -2.07 3.17 13.56
C LYS A 140 -0.97 2.57 14.43
N ASP A 141 -0.34 1.51 13.97
CA ASP A 141 0.77 0.88 14.68
C ASP A 141 1.97 1.83 14.77
N LYS A 142 2.57 1.90 15.97
CA LYS A 142 3.62 2.87 16.27
C LYS A 142 4.87 2.68 15.40
N LYS A 143 5.32 1.42 15.20
CA LYS A 143 6.52 1.15 14.38
C LYS A 143 6.29 1.53 12.93
N ASN A 144 5.10 1.25 12.41
CA ASN A 144 4.72 1.64 11.05
C ASN A 144 4.66 3.16 10.89
N GLN A 145 4.14 3.86 11.88
CA GLN A 145 4.13 5.33 11.88
C GLN A 145 5.54 5.93 11.97
N GLU A 146 6.42 5.36 12.79
CA GLU A 146 7.83 5.78 12.86
C GLU A 146 8.54 5.61 11.51
N PHE A 147 8.31 4.48 10.80
CA PHE A 147 8.82 4.28 9.46
C PHE A 147 8.31 5.33 8.47
N ILE A 148 7.02 5.63 8.48
CA ILE A 148 6.39 6.60 7.59
C ILE A 148 6.93 8.01 7.83
N ILE A 149 6.98 8.46 9.09
CA ILE A 149 7.51 9.79 9.45
C ILE A 149 8.98 9.95 9.08
N LYS A 150 9.78 8.92 9.33
CA LYS A 150 11.21 8.94 8.99
C LYS A 150 11.47 9.12 7.50
N ASN A 151 10.60 8.56 6.66
CA ASN A 151 10.79 8.47 5.22
C ASN A 151 9.88 9.40 4.41
N LYS A 152 9.04 10.21 5.03
CA LYS A 152 8.25 11.20 4.30
C LYS A 152 9.16 12.31 3.74
N PRO A 153 8.84 12.89 2.57
CA PRO A 153 9.51 14.08 2.08
C PRO A 153 9.50 15.22 3.10
N ARG A 154 10.50 16.03 3.08
CA ARG A 154 10.62 17.20 3.96
C ARG A 154 10.26 18.48 3.20
#